data_548dd108bdd079bcccca944bc8a97264
#
_entry.id   548dd108bdd079bcccca944bc8a97264
#
_cell.length_a   1.000
_cell.length_b   1.000
_cell.length_c   1.000
_cell.angle_alpha   90.00
_cell.angle_beta   90.00
_cell.angle_gamma   90.00
#
_symmetry.space_group_name_H-M   'P 1'
#
loop_
_entity.id
_entity.type
_entity.pdbx_description
1 polymer ?
#
loop_
_entity_poly.entity_id
_entity_poly.type
_entity_poly.pdbx_seq_one_letter_code
_entity_poly.pdbx_strand_id
1 'polypeptide(L)'
;MAGSRRIVACLLLGLFASSTLAAPVVADVEWEADGWLTTALADERLAMGDEFGCYGMPGYSWYNDPGAVAKECRSYIENNTDASKWGGNALSTYAPDGLTMAQHNYIASQDFVVHGDETGLMDTAWHDAEDVPYDVWDWYNLGRRGGSLEKEIGSLETVQTAVEEGGLVNLYWIGRVNDATIRHDRDIAEYLQNDAQAWMTTWGQAWSYWSSNRCFEHSNLLDQEASTFTFSSIVTEQCTSVAPNAWNVPATWRLSFVNATVVDVQNVLGQSMTNLTGERQTAEGWRMDGEELLVSVKRGTVITVILDGENISFDVHNQTQFWNGYDAAVTIAAHDTTDLFLWSKRFDDENQLRFTWLVSPRTIDGRLPWLPYAALVAGVVTIVAMMGILGREGIGPLAGFMHNKNLHYEEE
;
A
#
# COMPACT_ATOMS: atom_id res chain seq x y z
N MET A 1 39.83 -1.21 -56.60
CA MET A 1 39.75 -1.10 -55.14
C MET A 1 39.31 0.28 -54.56
N ALA A 2 39.34 1.35 -55.34
CA ALA A 2 38.97 2.71 -54.85
C ALA A 2 37.44 3.00 -54.79
N GLY A 3 36.62 2.30 -55.59
CA GLY A 3 35.17 2.54 -55.65
C GLY A 3 34.39 2.00 -54.43
N SER A 4 34.83 0.89 -53.83
CA SER A 4 34.12 0.25 -52.69
C SER A 4 34.28 1.03 -51.39
N ARG A 5 35.39 1.73 -51.16
CA ARG A 5 35.62 2.56 -49.98
C ARG A 5 34.73 3.83 -49.94
N ARG A 6 34.37 4.36 -51.09
CA ARG A 6 33.53 5.57 -51.20
C ARG A 6 32.05 5.25 -50.92
N ILE A 7 31.58 4.08 -51.31
CA ILE A 7 30.16 3.65 -51.03
C ILE A 7 29.94 3.38 -49.54
N VAL A 8 30.91 2.76 -48.87
CA VAL A 8 30.82 2.49 -47.42
C VAL A 8 30.91 3.77 -46.62
N ALA A 9 31.73 4.76 -47.04
CA ALA A 9 31.81 6.06 -46.37
C ALA A 9 30.52 6.88 -46.54
N CYS A 10 29.87 6.80 -47.72
CA CYS A 10 28.61 7.47 -47.96
C CYS A 10 27.43 6.83 -47.17
N LEU A 11 27.43 5.49 -46.99
CA LEU A 11 26.45 4.80 -46.17
C LEU A 11 26.64 5.08 -44.67
N LEU A 12 27.85 5.17 -44.18
CA LEU A 12 28.11 5.56 -42.78
C LEU A 12 27.80 7.00 -42.51
N LEU A 13 28.09 7.93 -43.44
CA LEU A 13 27.72 9.34 -43.33
C LEU A 13 26.20 9.55 -43.43
N GLY A 14 25.48 8.76 -44.22
CA GLY A 14 24.02 8.77 -44.28
C GLY A 14 23.35 8.29 -42.98
N LEU A 15 23.95 7.31 -42.30
CA LEU A 15 23.48 6.84 -41.00
C LEU A 15 23.74 7.83 -39.87
N PHE A 16 24.83 8.58 -39.92
CA PHE A 16 25.11 9.65 -38.95
C PHE A 16 24.30 10.94 -39.20
N ALA A 17 23.96 11.26 -40.44
CA ALA A 17 23.17 12.42 -40.76
C ALA A 17 21.67 12.26 -40.43
N SER A 18 21.15 11.05 -40.37
CA SER A 18 19.76 10.80 -39.96
C SER A 18 19.54 10.84 -38.45
N SER A 19 20.59 10.87 -37.63
CA SER A 19 20.48 10.94 -36.18
C SER A 19 20.39 12.38 -35.61
N THR A 20 20.49 13.43 -36.44
CA THR A 20 20.55 14.81 -35.97
C THR A 20 19.29 15.64 -36.24
N LEU A 21 18.21 15.04 -36.74
CA LEU A 21 16.96 15.76 -37.06
C LEU A 21 15.75 15.32 -36.21
N ALA A 22 15.99 14.68 -35.09
CA ALA A 22 14.93 14.55 -34.09
C ALA A 22 14.82 15.89 -33.34
N ALA A 23 13.90 16.75 -33.77
CA ALA A 23 13.44 17.84 -32.91
C ALA A 23 13.04 17.21 -31.56
N PRO A 24 13.32 17.86 -30.43
CA PRO A 24 12.79 17.38 -29.17
C PRO A 24 11.26 17.46 -29.28
N VAL A 25 10.64 16.33 -29.53
CA VAL A 25 9.23 16.16 -29.24
C VAL A 25 9.20 16.29 -27.73
N VAL A 26 8.65 17.39 -27.24
CA VAL A 26 8.15 17.43 -25.86
C VAL A 26 7.09 16.35 -25.84
N ALA A 27 7.48 15.15 -25.47
CA ALA A 27 6.53 14.09 -25.23
C ALA A 27 5.66 14.58 -24.08
N ASP A 28 4.34 14.63 -24.30
CA ASP A 28 3.42 14.68 -23.19
C ASP A 28 3.89 13.58 -22.22
N VAL A 29 4.08 13.98 -20.95
CA VAL A 29 4.53 13.07 -19.92
C VAL A 29 3.41 12.06 -19.72
N GLU A 30 3.49 10.91 -20.39
CA GLU A 30 2.60 9.79 -20.14
C GLU A 30 3.14 9.03 -18.92
N TRP A 31 2.28 8.86 -17.95
CA TRP A 31 2.54 8.02 -16.80
C TRP A 31 2.57 6.55 -17.24
N GLU A 32 3.59 5.82 -16.85
CA GLU A 32 3.55 4.37 -17.00
C GLU A 32 2.34 3.88 -16.20
N ALA A 33 1.38 3.28 -16.86
CA ALA A 33 0.30 2.60 -16.17
C ALA A 33 0.96 1.53 -15.31
N ASP A 34 0.92 1.74 -14.00
CA ASP A 34 1.35 0.72 -13.07
C ASP A 34 0.43 -0.46 -13.26
N GLY A 35 0.90 -1.48 -13.96
CA GLY A 35 0.08 -2.63 -14.31
C GLY A 35 -0.58 -3.30 -13.11
N TRP A 36 -0.02 -3.09 -11.93
CA TRP A 36 -0.52 -3.62 -10.70
C TRP A 36 -1.76 -2.89 -10.14
N LEU A 37 -1.93 -1.60 -10.37
CA LEU A 37 -3.14 -0.88 -9.99
C LEU A 37 -4.37 -1.29 -10.82
N THR A 38 -4.15 -1.88 -11.98
CA THR A 38 -5.22 -2.27 -12.91
C THR A 38 -5.47 -3.77 -12.96
N THR A 39 -4.84 -4.55 -12.08
CA THR A 39 -4.99 -6.00 -12.07
C THR A 39 -5.99 -6.48 -11.02
N ALA A 40 -6.54 -7.67 -11.23
CA ALA A 40 -7.45 -8.31 -10.28
C ALA A 40 -6.88 -8.45 -8.85
N LEU A 41 -5.56 -8.49 -8.74
CA LEU A 41 -4.90 -8.63 -7.46
C LEU A 41 -5.01 -7.36 -6.58
N ALA A 42 -5.05 -6.14 -7.19
CA ALA A 42 -5.32 -4.93 -6.44
C ALA A 42 -6.68 -4.99 -5.76
N ASP A 43 -7.69 -5.45 -6.49
CA ASP A 43 -9.03 -5.62 -5.94
C ASP A 43 -9.08 -6.70 -4.86
N GLU A 44 -8.35 -7.80 -5.03
CA GLU A 44 -8.22 -8.84 -4.01
C GLU A 44 -7.57 -8.31 -2.74
N ARG A 45 -6.46 -7.56 -2.86
CA ARG A 45 -5.78 -6.95 -1.71
C ARG A 45 -6.64 -5.92 -1.00
N LEU A 46 -7.37 -5.08 -1.74
CA LEU A 46 -8.35 -4.15 -1.18
C LEU A 46 -9.48 -4.88 -0.45
N ALA A 47 -9.99 -5.97 -1.03
CA ALA A 47 -11.02 -6.79 -0.41
C ALA A 47 -10.55 -7.43 0.89
N MET A 48 -9.28 -7.82 0.98
CA MET A 48 -8.65 -8.33 2.19
C MET A 48 -8.46 -7.26 3.26
N GLY A 49 -8.37 -5.99 2.88
CA GLY A 49 -8.23 -4.88 3.80
C GLY A 49 -6.96 -4.09 3.73
N ASP A 50 -6.16 -4.30 2.72
CA ASP A 50 -5.07 -3.39 2.38
C ASP A 50 -5.61 -2.01 1.99
N GLU A 51 -4.74 -1.03 1.94
CA GLU A 51 -5.04 0.30 1.41
C GLU A 51 -3.99 0.75 0.40
N PHE A 52 -4.35 1.73 -0.42
CA PHE A 52 -3.42 2.44 -1.27
C PHE A 52 -3.26 3.87 -0.79
N GLY A 53 -2.03 4.35 -0.76
CA GLY A 53 -1.64 5.70 -0.41
C GLY A 53 -0.63 6.27 -1.38
N CYS A 54 -0.07 7.43 -1.08
CA CYS A 54 0.84 8.15 -1.94
C CYS A 54 2.27 8.14 -1.42
N TYR A 55 3.22 7.70 -2.24
CA TYR A 55 4.65 7.94 -2.00
C TYR A 55 5.12 9.21 -2.69
N GLY A 56 4.66 9.45 -3.91
CA GLY A 56 5.01 10.64 -4.68
C GLY A 56 4.55 10.56 -6.13
N MET A 57 4.71 11.68 -6.84
CA MET A 57 4.36 11.78 -8.24
C MET A 57 5.56 12.28 -9.04
N PRO A 58 5.97 11.61 -10.12
CA PRO A 58 7.07 12.05 -10.97
C PRO A 58 6.80 13.46 -11.55
N GLY A 59 7.85 14.27 -11.58
CA GLY A 59 7.75 15.63 -12.07
C GLY A 59 7.20 16.67 -11.07
N TYR A 60 6.73 16.20 -9.91
CA TYR A 60 6.27 17.05 -8.82
C TYR A 60 7.22 16.97 -7.62
N SER A 61 7.21 17.99 -6.78
CA SER A 61 8.08 18.06 -5.61
C SER A 61 7.28 18.36 -4.36
N TRP A 62 7.39 17.51 -3.36
CA TRP A 62 6.79 17.72 -2.05
C TRP A 62 7.21 19.05 -1.40
N TYR A 63 8.46 19.48 -1.60
CA TYR A 63 8.96 20.71 -1.01
C TYR A 63 8.43 21.97 -1.71
N ASN A 64 8.21 21.90 -3.03
CA ASN A 64 7.80 23.06 -3.82
C ASN A 64 6.28 23.20 -3.89
N ASP A 65 5.56 22.10 -4.11
CA ASP A 65 4.11 22.07 -4.24
C ASP A 65 3.53 20.76 -3.73
N PRO A 66 3.46 20.58 -2.41
CA PRO A 66 2.94 19.35 -1.80
C PRO A 66 1.47 19.10 -2.13
N GLY A 67 0.69 20.17 -2.32
CA GLY A 67 -0.72 20.06 -2.69
C GLY A 67 -0.90 19.49 -4.10
N ALA A 68 -0.06 19.87 -5.06
CA ALA A 68 -0.10 19.30 -6.40
C ALA A 68 0.31 17.82 -6.39
N VAL A 69 1.36 17.45 -5.63
CA VAL A 69 1.75 16.05 -5.48
C VAL A 69 0.58 15.24 -4.94
N ALA A 70 -0.01 15.68 -3.84
CA ALA A 70 -1.12 14.97 -3.20
C ALA A 70 -2.33 14.86 -4.13
N LYS A 71 -2.73 15.95 -4.79
CA LYS A 71 -3.86 15.98 -5.71
C LYS A 71 -3.68 15.03 -6.90
N GLU A 72 -2.53 15.09 -7.56
CA GLU A 72 -2.26 14.24 -8.73
C GLU A 72 -2.13 12.76 -8.33
N CYS A 73 -1.47 12.49 -7.20
CA CYS A 73 -1.37 11.16 -6.65
C CYS A 73 -2.75 10.57 -6.31
N ARG A 74 -3.60 11.35 -5.67
CA ARG A 74 -4.96 10.95 -5.37
C ARG A 74 -5.75 10.63 -6.63
N SER A 75 -5.72 11.54 -7.61
CA SER A 75 -6.39 11.32 -8.90
C SER A 75 -5.89 10.06 -9.59
N TYR A 76 -4.59 9.79 -9.50
CA TYR A 76 -4.00 8.59 -10.07
C TYR A 76 -4.52 7.31 -9.37
N ILE A 77 -4.54 7.29 -8.05
CA ILE A 77 -5.05 6.14 -7.28
C ILE A 77 -6.54 5.92 -7.57
N GLU A 78 -7.36 6.96 -7.49
CA GLU A 78 -8.81 6.87 -7.71
C GLU A 78 -9.19 6.45 -9.14
N ASN A 79 -8.40 6.83 -10.13
CA ASN A 79 -8.65 6.46 -11.52
C ASN A 79 -8.24 5.01 -11.83
N ASN A 80 -7.41 4.38 -11.00
CA ASN A 80 -6.86 3.06 -11.28
C ASN A 80 -7.31 1.99 -10.28
N THR A 81 -7.88 2.37 -9.13
CA THR A 81 -8.36 1.44 -8.10
C THR A 81 -9.65 1.96 -7.49
N ASP A 82 -10.42 1.08 -6.86
CA ASP A 82 -11.51 1.48 -5.94
C ASP A 82 -10.97 2.00 -4.59
N ALA A 83 -9.81 2.39 -4.56
CA ALA A 83 -8.80 3.02 -3.71
C ALA A 83 -8.84 2.75 -2.22
N SER A 84 -9.93 2.42 -1.59
CA SER A 84 -9.92 2.02 -0.18
C SER A 84 -11.29 1.57 0.33
N LYS A 85 -11.30 0.80 1.39
CA LYS A 85 -12.47 0.48 2.22
C LYS A 85 -13.22 1.71 2.75
N TRP A 86 -12.63 2.87 2.63
CA TRP A 86 -13.04 4.12 3.24
C TRP A 86 -13.95 4.98 2.34
N GLY A 87 -14.60 4.36 1.37
CA GLY A 87 -15.50 5.04 0.45
C GLY A 87 -14.79 5.75 -0.69
N GLY A 88 -13.68 5.16 -1.16
CA GLY A 88 -12.97 5.63 -2.35
C GLY A 88 -11.81 6.59 -2.07
N ASN A 89 -11.47 6.86 -0.81
CA ASN A 89 -10.46 7.84 -0.47
C ASN A 89 -9.20 7.19 0.12
N ALA A 90 -8.06 7.38 -0.55
CA ALA A 90 -6.77 7.11 0.06
C ALA A 90 -6.55 8.09 1.23
N LEU A 91 -6.12 7.59 2.38
CA LEU A 91 -5.88 8.40 3.57
C LEU A 91 -4.41 8.61 3.88
N SER A 92 -3.55 7.75 3.34
CA SER A 92 -2.16 7.61 3.77
C SER A 92 -1.20 8.11 2.71
N THR A 93 -0.16 8.82 3.15
CA THR A 93 0.92 9.30 2.30
C THR A 93 2.25 9.23 3.02
N TYR A 94 3.31 9.03 2.25
CA TYR A 94 4.67 9.17 2.70
C TYR A 94 5.20 10.54 2.31
N ALA A 95 5.21 11.46 3.25
CA ALA A 95 5.77 12.77 3.07
C ALA A 95 7.26 12.77 3.45
N PRO A 96 8.14 13.47 2.71
CA PRO A 96 9.53 13.60 3.11
C PRO A 96 9.67 14.43 4.39
N ASP A 97 10.74 14.16 5.12
CA ASP A 97 11.09 14.95 6.29
C ASP A 97 11.27 16.46 6.00
N GLY A 98 11.04 17.27 7.00
CA GLY A 98 11.29 18.73 6.95
C GLY A 98 10.21 19.54 6.26
N LEU A 99 9.04 18.99 5.98
CA LEU A 99 7.88 19.75 5.54
C LEU A 99 7.37 20.65 6.70
N THR A 100 6.92 21.83 6.32
CA THR A 100 6.30 22.76 7.25
C THR A 100 4.84 22.39 7.54
N MET A 101 4.30 22.88 8.66
CA MET A 101 2.89 22.75 9.01
C MET A 101 1.95 23.15 7.86
N ALA A 102 2.23 24.27 7.19
CA ALA A 102 1.42 24.72 6.07
C ALA A 102 1.42 23.73 4.89
N GLN A 103 2.55 23.07 4.65
CA GLN A 103 2.67 22.03 3.63
C GLN A 103 1.89 20.77 4.00
N HIS A 104 1.95 20.34 5.26
CA HIS A 104 1.11 19.24 5.75
C HIS A 104 -0.38 19.55 5.66
N ASN A 105 -0.79 20.78 5.98
CA ASN A 105 -2.19 21.20 5.81
C ASN A 105 -2.63 21.16 4.33
N TYR A 106 -1.77 21.49 3.37
CA TYR A 106 -2.08 21.34 1.96
C TYR A 106 -2.26 19.85 1.56
N ILE A 107 -1.42 18.98 2.09
CA ILE A 107 -1.55 17.53 1.87
C ILE A 107 -2.86 17.03 2.47
N ALA A 108 -3.16 17.43 3.70
CA ALA A 108 -4.39 17.06 4.39
C ALA A 108 -5.66 17.60 3.69
N SER A 109 -5.58 18.77 3.05
CA SER A 109 -6.70 19.32 2.25
C SER A 109 -7.04 18.47 1.02
N GLN A 110 -6.17 17.54 0.66
CA GLN A 110 -6.39 16.51 -0.36
C GLN A 110 -6.79 15.16 0.26
N ASP A 111 -7.21 15.17 1.52
CA ASP A 111 -7.65 14.03 2.33
C ASP A 111 -6.55 12.99 2.64
N PHE A 112 -5.28 13.30 2.44
CA PHE A 112 -4.18 12.52 2.97
C PHE A 112 -3.84 12.97 4.40
N VAL A 113 -4.35 12.26 5.36
CA VAL A 113 -4.30 12.65 6.79
C VAL A 113 -3.33 11.80 7.61
N VAL A 114 -2.81 10.74 7.05
CA VAL A 114 -1.83 9.87 7.67
C VAL A 114 -0.50 9.99 6.95
N HIS A 115 0.52 10.43 7.65
CA HIS A 115 1.84 10.69 7.07
C HIS A 115 2.90 9.79 7.69
N GLY A 116 3.77 9.24 6.86
CA GLY A 116 5.03 8.68 7.28
C GLY A 116 6.18 9.56 6.79
N ASP A 117 7.25 9.65 7.53
CA ASP A 117 8.48 10.30 7.10
C ASP A 117 9.73 9.49 7.45
N GLU A 118 10.90 9.95 6.98
CA GLU A 118 12.15 9.24 7.20
C GLU A 118 12.69 9.39 8.62
N THR A 119 12.29 10.44 9.33
CA THR A 119 12.76 10.75 10.67
C THR A 119 11.90 10.23 11.75
N GLY A 120 10.71 9.99 11.40
CA GLY A 120 9.66 9.58 12.28
C GLY A 120 9.87 8.34 12.99
N LEU A 121 10.60 8.09 13.49
CA LEU A 121 11.10 6.99 13.78
C LEU A 121 10.87 6.36 14.99
N MET A 122 11.10 6.97 16.01
CA MET A 122 11.13 6.40 17.33
C MET A 122 9.96 6.86 18.17
N ASP A 123 9.43 7.99 17.85
CA ASP A 123 8.32 8.63 18.53
C ASP A 123 7.09 8.66 17.63
N THR A 124 6.65 7.50 17.21
CA THR A 124 5.31 7.41 16.65
C THR A 124 4.37 7.76 17.78
N ALA A 125 3.95 8.99 17.77
CA ALA A 125 3.04 9.44 18.78
C ALA A 125 1.69 8.76 18.58
N TRP A 126 1.47 7.70 19.30
CA TRP A 126 0.12 7.32 19.64
C TRP A 126 -0.34 8.36 20.65
N HIS A 127 -1.17 9.28 20.19
CA HIS A 127 -1.69 10.32 21.05
C HIS A 127 -2.62 9.71 22.10
N ASP A 128 -2.68 10.34 23.24
CA ASP A 128 -3.62 9.95 24.29
C ASP A 128 -5.07 10.19 23.83
N ALA A 129 -5.99 9.40 24.36
CA ALA A 129 -7.40 9.51 24.04
C ALA A 129 -8.03 10.88 24.36
N GLU A 130 -7.38 11.65 25.22
CA GLU A 130 -7.83 12.98 25.61
C GLU A 130 -7.37 14.09 24.65
N ASP A 131 -6.41 13.80 23.76
CA ASP A 131 -5.96 14.75 22.76
C ASP A 131 -6.99 14.89 21.65
N VAL A 132 -7.74 15.95 21.63
CA VAL A 132 -8.61 16.27 20.49
C VAL A 132 -7.79 16.97 19.42
N PRO A 133 -7.68 16.47 18.18
CA PRO A 133 -6.93 17.12 17.13
C PRO A 133 -7.56 18.46 16.79
N TYR A 134 -6.72 19.48 16.64
CA TYR A 134 -7.15 20.79 16.21
C TYR A 134 -7.42 20.83 14.72
N ASP A 135 -6.71 20.01 13.96
CA ASP A 135 -6.90 19.88 12.52
C ASP A 135 -6.58 18.45 12.03
N VAL A 136 -6.83 18.23 10.74
CA VAL A 136 -6.80 16.91 10.14
C VAL A 136 -5.39 16.33 10.06
N TRP A 137 -4.37 17.17 10.03
CA TRP A 137 -2.99 16.72 9.85
C TRP A 137 -2.27 16.40 11.17
N ASP A 138 -2.78 16.89 12.30
CA ASP A 138 -2.19 16.77 13.64
C ASP A 138 -2.12 15.33 14.18
N TRP A 139 -2.09 14.35 13.32
CA TRP A 139 -2.45 13.04 13.77
C TRP A 139 -1.35 12.04 13.76
N TYR A 140 -0.54 12.04 12.77
CA TYR A 140 0.48 11.05 12.68
C TYR A 140 1.70 11.44 11.93
N ASN A 141 2.76 11.21 12.56
CA ASN A 141 4.00 10.89 11.92
C ASN A 141 4.32 9.41 12.21
N LEU A 142 3.90 8.54 11.31
CA LEU A 142 4.18 7.12 11.41
C LEU A 142 5.61 6.84 10.93
N GLY A 143 6.56 6.93 11.80
CA GLY A 143 7.93 6.61 11.44
C GLY A 143 8.24 5.13 11.26
N ARG A 144 9.52 4.80 11.32
CA ARG A 144 10.04 3.44 11.10
C ARG A 144 10.15 2.62 12.39
N ARG A 145 9.26 2.80 13.34
CA ARG A 145 9.28 1.99 14.56
C ARG A 145 8.95 0.53 14.20
N GLY A 146 9.77 -0.39 14.62
CA GLY A 146 9.65 -1.81 14.32
C GLY A 146 10.61 -2.32 13.26
N GLY A 147 11.14 -1.43 12.42
CA GLY A 147 12.19 -1.77 11.47
C GLY A 147 11.71 -2.11 10.07
N SER A 148 12.48 -2.91 9.38
CA SER A 148 12.25 -3.27 7.99
C SER A 148 11.74 -4.71 7.86
N LEU A 149 10.86 -4.93 6.89
CA LEU A 149 10.47 -6.27 6.44
C LEU A 149 11.42 -6.79 5.34
N GLU A 150 12.42 -6.04 4.94
CA GLU A 150 13.33 -6.43 3.87
C GLU A 150 14.34 -7.47 4.33
N LYS A 151 14.56 -8.47 3.50
CA LYS A 151 15.60 -9.46 3.71
C LYS A 151 16.98 -8.79 3.81
N GLU A 152 17.80 -9.22 4.77
CA GLU A 152 19.13 -8.69 5.08
C GLU A 152 19.16 -7.31 5.75
N ILE A 153 18.02 -6.62 5.83
CA ILE A 153 17.86 -5.35 6.56
C ILE A 153 17.01 -5.56 7.81
N GLY A 154 15.96 -6.37 7.68
CA GLY A 154 15.06 -6.71 8.78
C GLY A 154 15.78 -7.53 9.87
N SER A 155 15.33 -7.37 11.10
CA SER A 155 15.75 -8.15 12.25
C SER A 155 14.52 -8.70 12.96
N LEU A 156 14.39 -10.02 12.98
CA LEU A 156 13.29 -10.69 13.66
C LEU A 156 13.24 -10.32 15.15
N GLU A 157 14.38 -10.30 15.83
CA GLU A 157 14.48 -9.92 17.24
C GLU A 157 13.95 -8.50 17.49
N THR A 158 14.29 -7.56 16.60
CA THR A 158 13.80 -6.17 16.71
C THR A 158 12.29 -6.09 16.56
N VAL A 159 11.72 -6.83 15.60
CA VAL A 159 10.26 -6.85 15.37
C VAL A 159 9.55 -7.52 16.54
N GLN A 160 10.05 -8.65 17.04
CA GLN A 160 9.50 -9.33 18.20
C GLN A 160 9.50 -8.44 19.43
N THR A 161 10.63 -7.79 19.73
CA THR A 161 10.74 -6.86 20.86
C THR A 161 9.76 -5.71 20.72
N ALA A 162 9.63 -5.12 19.53
CA ALA A 162 8.70 -4.02 19.31
C ALA A 162 7.23 -4.43 19.52
N VAL A 163 6.85 -5.63 19.09
CA VAL A 163 5.50 -6.18 19.30
C VAL A 163 5.25 -6.49 20.79
N GLU A 164 6.23 -7.06 21.47
CA GLU A 164 6.14 -7.37 22.90
C GLU A 164 6.06 -6.11 23.79
N GLU A 165 6.75 -5.05 23.41
CA GLU A 165 6.66 -3.74 24.08
C GLU A 165 5.30 -3.06 23.88
N GLY A 166 4.55 -3.49 22.87
CA GLY A 166 3.25 -2.93 22.54
C GLY A 166 3.31 -1.60 21.78
N GLY A 167 2.14 -1.05 21.50
CA GLY A 167 1.99 0.18 20.72
C GLY A 167 1.93 -0.04 19.22
N LEU A 168 2.07 1.03 18.45
CA LEU A 168 2.03 0.95 16.99
C LEU A 168 3.42 0.58 16.43
N VAL A 169 3.51 -0.58 15.82
CA VAL A 169 4.72 -1.12 15.20
C VAL A 169 4.59 -0.94 13.68
N ASN A 170 5.38 -0.04 13.11
CA ASN A 170 5.34 0.24 11.69
C ASN A 170 6.58 -0.32 10.99
N LEU A 171 6.36 -1.26 10.08
CA LEU A 171 7.39 -1.91 9.28
C LEU A 171 7.43 -1.30 7.89
N TYR A 172 8.62 -1.23 7.33
CA TYR A 172 8.86 -0.81 5.96
C TYR A 172 9.26 -1.97 5.08
N TRP A 173 8.72 -1.97 3.89
CA TRP A 173 9.16 -2.83 2.81
C TRP A 173 9.36 -2.01 1.54
N ILE A 174 10.61 -1.93 1.06
CA ILE A 174 10.96 -1.18 -0.15
C ILE A 174 11.16 -2.16 -1.28
N GLY A 175 10.25 -2.19 -2.23
CA GLY A 175 10.37 -3.03 -3.40
C GLY A 175 10.97 -2.25 -4.57
N ARG A 176 12.26 -2.37 -4.84
CA ARG A 176 12.90 -1.76 -6.00
C ARG A 176 12.92 -2.73 -7.17
N VAL A 177 12.39 -2.30 -8.31
CA VAL A 177 12.30 -3.14 -9.51
C VAL A 177 13.64 -3.53 -10.09
N ASN A 178 14.64 -2.68 -9.96
CA ASN A 178 15.96 -2.93 -10.54
C ASN A 178 16.87 -3.75 -9.63
N ASP A 179 16.46 -4.02 -8.42
CA ASP A 179 17.21 -4.84 -7.49
C ASP A 179 16.43 -6.13 -7.21
N ALA A 180 16.75 -7.16 -7.98
CA ALA A 180 16.16 -8.48 -7.82
C ALA A 180 16.48 -9.13 -6.47
N THR A 181 17.30 -8.48 -5.65
CA THR A 181 17.73 -8.99 -4.35
C THR A 181 16.81 -8.57 -3.22
N ILE A 182 16.01 -7.51 -3.40
CA ILE A 182 15.10 -7.06 -2.33
C ILE A 182 13.91 -7.99 -2.23
N ARG A 183 13.98 -8.84 -1.24
CA ARG A 183 12.93 -9.78 -0.86
C ARG A 183 12.51 -9.46 0.56
N HIS A 184 11.28 -9.83 0.91
CA HIS A 184 10.89 -9.79 2.31
C HIS A 184 11.68 -10.82 3.12
N ASP A 185 11.89 -10.51 4.36
CA ASP A 185 12.42 -11.46 5.34
C ASP A 185 11.35 -12.49 5.69
N ARG A 186 11.66 -13.76 5.42
CA ARG A 186 10.69 -14.83 5.58
C ARG A 186 10.38 -15.11 7.04
N ASP A 187 11.38 -15.06 7.89
CA ASP A 187 11.22 -15.39 9.31
C ASP A 187 10.38 -14.30 9.99
N ILE A 188 10.55 -13.02 9.61
CA ILE A 188 9.70 -11.92 10.09
C ILE A 188 8.26 -12.10 9.59
N ALA A 189 8.07 -12.42 8.30
CA ALA A 189 6.74 -12.62 7.74
C ALA A 189 6.02 -13.81 8.40
N GLU A 190 6.71 -14.93 8.59
CA GLU A 190 6.17 -16.11 9.28
C GLU A 190 5.79 -15.80 10.75
N TYR A 191 6.63 -15.06 11.46
CA TYR A 191 6.32 -14.60 12.81
C TYR A 191 5.08 -13.73 12.85
N LEU A 192 5.01 -12.71 12.01
CA LEU A 192 3.86 -11.81 11.96
C LEU A 192 2.57 -12.54 11.58
N GLN A 193 2.68 -13.52 10.69
CA GLN A 193 1.54 -14.28 10.21
C GLN A 193 0.99 -15.27 11.24
N ASN A 194 1.86 -15.90 12.01
CA ASN A 194 1.48 -17.04 12.84
C ASN A 194 1.52 -16.77 14.36
N ASP A 195 2.51 -16.00 14.82
CA ASP A 195 2.86 -15.96 16.24
C ASP A 195 2.58 -14.61 16.90
N ALA A 196 2.71 -13.50 16.14
CA ALA A 196 2.57 -12.16 16.69
C ALA A 196 1.18 -11.92 17.28
N GLN A 197 1.12 -11.58 18.56
CA GLN A 197 -0.11 -11.22 19.27
C GLN A 197 -0.38 -9.73 19.07
N ALA A 198 -0.77 -9.36 17.86
CA ALA A 198 -0.99 -7.97 17.47
C ALA A 198 -2.13 -7.84 16.45
N TRP A 199 -2.74 -6.68 16.42
CA TRP A 199 -3.68 -6.30 15.39
C TRP A 199 -2.93 -6.04 14.08
N MET A 200 -3.19 -6.82 13.03
CA MET A 200 -2.65 -6.63 11.69
C MET A 200 -3.51 -5.63 10.94
N THR A 201 -2.96 -4.46 10.61
CA THR A 201 -3.74 -3.32 10.13
C THR A 201 -2.99 -2.48 9.10
N THR A 202 -3.66 -1.48 8.54
CA THR A 202 -3.07 -0.47 7.66
C THR A 202 -2.90 0.86 8.40
N TRP A 203 -2.15 1.79 7.82
CA TRP A 203 -2.00 3.13 8.38
C TRP A 203 -3.34 3.83 8.57
N GLY A 204 -4.18 3.81 7.55
CA GLY A 204 -5.49 4.46 7.61
C GLY A 204 -6.43 3.81 8.61
N GLN A 205 -6.38 2.48 8.77
CA GLN A 205 -7.16 1.80 9.79
C GLN A 205 -6.69 2.15 11.21
N ALA A 206 -5.38 2.14 11.44
CA ALA A 206 -4.81 2.50 12.73
C ALA A 206 -5.18 3.94 13.12
N TRP A 207 -5.04 4.87 12.17
CA TRP A 207 -5.46 6.26 12.37
C TRP A 207 -6.95 6.39 12.65
N SER A 208 -7.79 5.73 11.89
CA SER A 208 -9.25 5.79 12.10
C SER A 208 -9.65 5.25 13.47
N TYR A 209 -9.02 4.15 13.89
CA TYR A 209 -9.25 3.58 15.20
C TYR A 209 -8.84 4.55 16.32
N TRP A 210 -7.65 5.10 16.23
CA TRP A 210 -7.16 6.07 17.18
C TRP A 210 -8.04 7.34 17.22
N SER A 211 -8.45 7.84 16.07
CA SER A 211 -9.37 8.97 15.98
C SER A 211 -10.72 8.66 16.61
N SER A 212 -11.22 7.45 16.43
CA SER A 212 -12.50 7.03 16.99
C SER A 212 -12.49 7.05 18.51
N ASN A 213 -11.36 6.81 19.15
CA ASN A 213 -11.24 6.84 20.60
C ASN A 213 -11.62 8.19 21.22
N ARG A 214 -11.47 9.28 20.47
CA ARG A 214 -11.80 10.62 20.93
C ARG A 214 -13.17 11.10 20.49
N CYS A 215 -13.71 10.42 19.51
CA CYS A 215 -14.89 10.85 18.79
C CYS A 215 -16.10 9.96 19.05
N PHE A 216 -15.88 8.82 19.68
CA PHE A 216 -16.94 7.87 19.96
C PHE A 216 -17.40 7.97 21.40
N GLU A 217 -18.71 8.00 21.55
CA GLU A 217 -19.44 7.83 22.79
C GLU A 217 -20.29 6.57 22.68
N HIS A 218 -20.91 6.20 23.76
CA HIS A 218 -21.83 5.08 23.78
C HIS A 218 -23.16 5.46 24.45
N SER A 219 -24.22 4.77 24.05
CA SER A 219 -25.43 4.68 24.83
C SER A 219 -25.72 3.23 25.19
N ASN A 220 -26.30 3.01 26.34
CA ASN A 220 -26.56 1.66 26.80
C ASN A 220 -27.87 1.61 27.59
N LEU A 221 -28.47 0.42 27.63
CA LEU A 221 -29.69 0.13 28.36
C LEU A 221 -29.67 -1.32 28.84
N LEU A 222 -29.81 -1.53 30.14
CA LEU A 222 -29.98 -2.87 30.72
C LEU A 222 -31.48 -3.13 31.00
N ASP A 223 -31.99 -4.22 30.43
CA ASP A 223 -33.30 -4.77 30.76
C ASP A 223 -33.09 -5.98 31.69
N GLN A 224 -33.46 -5.77 32.99
CA GLN A 224 -33.31 -6.78 34.01
C GLN A 224 -34.29 -7.96 33.84
N GLU A 225 -35.49 -7.68 33.31
CA GLU A 225 -36.53 -8.71 33.13
C GLU A 225 -36.18 -9.65 31.96
N ALA A 226 -35.69 -9.05 30.89
CA ALA A 226 -35.24 -9.81 29.71
C ALA A 226 -33.82 -10.34 29.83
N SER A 227 -33.07 -9.95 30.86
CA SER A 227 -31.63 -10.25 30.99
C SER A 227 -30.83 -9.88 29.72
N THR A 228 -31.12 -8.68 29.20
CA THR A 228 -30.43 -8.17 27.97
C THR A 228 -29.83 -6.81 28.23
N PHE A 229 -28.68 -6.58 27.59
CA PHE A 229 -27.98 -5.31 27.60
C PHE A 229 -27.83 -4.81 26.17
N THR A 230 -28.46 -3.67 25.87
CA THR A 230 -28.32 -2.99 24.57
C THR A 230 -27.21 -1.98 24.64
N PHE A 231 -26.34 -2.01 23.65
CA PHE A 231 -25.21 -1.10 23.50
C PHE A 231 -25.20 -0.50 22.10
N SER A 232 -24.89 0.79 22.02
CA SER A 232 -24.74 1.49 20.75
C SER A 232 -23.52 2.39 20.77
N SER A 233 -22.68 2.28 19.75
CA SER A 233 -21.56 3.20 19.50
C SER A 233 -22.05 4.42 18.75
N ILE A 234 -21.77 5.60 19.26
CA ILE A 234 -22.23 6.90 18.75
C ILE A 234 -21.01 7.77 18.45
N VAL A 235 -21.07 8.58 17.39
CA VAL A 235 -20.05 9.59 17.11
C VAL A 235 -20.50 10.94 17.61
N THR A 236 -19.63 11.63 18.31
CA THR A 236 -19.88 12.99 18.77
C THR A 236 -20.04 13.95 17.58
N GLU A 237 -20.89 14.94 17.73
CA GLU A 237 -21.13 15.95 16.70
C GLU A 237 -19.83 16.69 16.31
N GLN A 238 -18.97 16.91 17.27
CA GLN A 238 -17.68 17.58 17.08
C GLN A 238 -16.77 16.87 16.07
N CYS A 239 -16.81 15.55 16.02
CA CYS A 239 -15.94 14.75 15.16
C CYS A 239 -16.54 14.43 13.78
N THR A 240 -17.82 14.63 13.58
CA THR A 240 -18.49 14.31 12.31
C THR A 240 -18.02 15.16 11.12
N SER A 241 -17.42 16.32 11.38
CA SER A 241 -16.90 17.24 10.36
C SER A 241 -15.48 16.89 9.91
N VAL A 242 -14.79 16.03 10.63
CA VAL A 242 -13.40 15.67 10.35
C VAL A 242 -13.37 14.35 9.60
N ALA A 243 -12.97 14.37 8.33
CA ALA A 243 -12.82 13.19 7.46
C ALA A 243 -13.95 12.15 7.64
N PRO A 244 -15.21 12.47 7.32
CA PRO A 244 -16.37 11.67 7.70
C PRO A 244 -16.36 10.23 7.17
N ASN A 245 -15.58 9.96 6.12
CA ASN A 245 -15.42 8.62 5.54
C ASN A 245 -14.39 7.76 6.29
N ALA A 246 -13.62 8.34 7.19
CA ALA A 246 -12.58 7.66 7.94
C ALA A 246 -13.09 6.86 9.14
N TRP A 247 -14.35 7.01 9.51
CA TRP A 247 -14.95 6.44 10.73
C TRP A 247 -15.59 5.05 10.54
N ASN A 248 -15.03 4.24 9.65
CA ASN A 248 -15.60 2.92 9.34
C ASN A 248 -14.91 1.76 10.06
N VAL A 249 -13.87 2.01 10.83
CA VAL A 249 -13.19 0.98 11.61
C VAL A 249 -14.03 0.66 12.86
N PRO A 250 -14.31 -0.62 13.13
CA PRO A 250 -14.97 -1.00 14.36
C PRO A 250 -14.14 -0.59 15.58
N ALA A 251 -14.75 0.18 16.47
CA ALA A 251 -14.17 0.50 17.76
C ALA A 251 -14.45 -0.63 18.76
N THR A 252 -13.46 -0.99 19.56
CA THR A 252 -13.59 -2.04 20.56
C THR A 252 -13.82 -1.46 21.92
N TRP A 253 -14.94 -1.82 22.50
CA TRP A 253 -15.36 -1.44 23.84
C TRP A 253 -15.20 -2.60 24.81
N ARG A 254 -14.83 -2.30 26.04
CA ARG A 254 -14.72 -3.26 27.12
C ARG A 254 -15.91 -3.11 28.06
N LEU A 255 -16.64 -4.20 28.25
CA LEU A 255 -17.84 -4.27 29.09
C LEU A 255 -17.64 -5.31 30.18
N SER A 256 -18.00 -4.98 31.40
CA SER A 256 -18.02 -5.94 32.51
C SER A 256 -19.44 -6.08 33.08
N PHE A 257 -19.76 -7.31 33.44
CA PHE A 257 -21.06 -7.65 34.04
C PHE A 257 -20.83 -8.36 35.37
N VAL A 258 -21.57 -7.92 36.38
CA VAL A 258 -21.54 -8.53 37.70
C VAL A 258 -22.86 -9.30 37.91
N ASN A 259 -22.74 -10.50 38.47
CA ASN A 259 -23.84 -11.46 38.66
C ASN A 259 -24.47 -11.94 37.34
N ALA A 260 -23.74 -11.92 36.25
CA ALA A 260 -24.20 -12.46 34.99
C ALA A 260 -23.03 -13.01 34.15
N THR A 261 -23.37 -13.95 33.29
CA THR A 261 -22.48 -14.44 32.25
C THR A 261 -23.00 -14.06 30.87
N VAL A 262 -22.10 -13.73 29.95
CA VAL A 262 -22.46 -13.43 28.56
C VAL A 262 -22.75 -14.74 27.84
N VAL A 263 -23.96 -14.85 27.28
CA VAL A 263 -24.41 -16.03 26.52
C VAL A 263 -24.18 -15.82 25.03
N ASP A 264 -24.54 -14.64 24.53
CA ASP A 264 -24.44 -14.29 23.10
C ASP A 264 -24.42 -12.78 22.93
N VAL A 265 -23.91 -12.32 21.78
CA VAL A 265 -23.97 -10.93 21.32
C VAL A 265 -24.63 -10.91 19.96
N GLN A 266 -25.72 -10.19 19.83
CA GLN A 266 -26.56 -10.17 18.64
C GLN A 266 -26.61 -8.78 18.00
N ASN A 267 -26.77 -8.76 16.69
CA ASN A 267 -27.07 -7.54 15.95
C ASN A 267 -28.57 -7.15 16.06
N VAL A 268 -28.96 -6.04 15.48
CA VAL A 268 -30.37 -5.54 15.49
C VAL A 268 -31.37 -6.51 14.87
N LEU A 269 -30.94 -7.49 14.10
CA LEU A 269 -31.78 -8.52 13.50
C LEU A 269 -31.91 -9.77 14.38
N GLY A 270 -31.31 -9.77 15.56
CA GLY A 270 -31.27 -10.93 16.45
C GLY A 270 -30.34 -12.06 15.99
N GLN A 271 -29.41 -11.76 15.10
CA GLN A 271 -28.40 -12.71 14.62
C GLN A 271 -27.14 -12.60 15.47
N SER A 272 -26.59 -13.75 15.89
CA SER A 272 -25.32 -13.77 16.62
C SER A 272 -24.21 -13.14 15.81
N MET A 273 -23.43 -12.29 16.44
CA MET A 273 -22.25 -11.67 15.87
C MET A 273 -21.07 -12.64 15.85
N THR A 274 -20.09 -12.37 15.01
CA THR A 274 -18.89 -13.17 14.88
C THR A 274 -18.08 -13.20 16.17
N ASN A 275 -17.61 -14.36 16.57
CA ASN A 275 -16.64 -14.48 17.65
C ASN A 275 -15.24 -14.12 17.13
N LEU A 276 -14.59 -13.17 17.79
CA LEU A 276 -13.27 -12.62 17.38
C LEU A 276 -12.11 -13.24 18.18
N THR A 277 -12.30 -14.36 18.84
CA THR A 277 -11.21 -15.03 19.56
C THR A 277 -10.12 -15.47 18.58
N GLY A 278 -8.90 -14.94 18.76
CA GLY A 278 -7.78 -15.20 17.88
C GLY A 278 -7.81 -14.45 16.54
N GLU A 279 -8.86 -13.65 16.28
CA GLU A 279 -8.92 -12.80 15.09
C GLU A 279 -7.96 -11.61 15.24
N ARG A 280 -7.11 -11.40 14.23
CA ARG A 280 -6.11 -10.33 14.22
C ARG A 280 -6.36 -9.27 13.16
N GLN A 281 -7.42 -9.43 12.39
CA GLN A 281 -7.80 -8.51 11.33
C GLN A 281 -9.10 -7.82 11.67
N THR A 282 -9.21 -6.57 11.24
CA THR A 282 -10.35 -5.72 11.56
C THR A 282 -11.68 -6.33 11.11
N ALA A 283 -12.54 -6.62 12.05
CA ALA A 283 -13.89 -7.14 11.84
C ALA A 283 -14.84 -6.65 12.93
N GLU A 284 -16.15 -6.72 12.67
CA GLU A 284 -17.16 -6.53 13.69
C GLU A 284 -17.47 -7.85 14.39
N GLY A 285 -17.60 -7.81 15.71
CA GLY A 285 -17.87 -9.00 16.48
C GLY A 285 -17.57 -8.81 17.95
N TRP A 286 -17.37 -9.93 18.66
CA TRP A 286 -17.11 -9.92 20.10
C TRP A 286 -16.20 -11.08 20.53
N ARG A 287 -15.57 -10.94 21.67
CA ARG A 287 -14.88 -12.05 22.38
C ARG A 287 -14.89 -11.81 23.88
N MET A 288 -14.67 -12.87 24.62
CA MET A 288 -14.34 -12.73 26.03
C MET A 288 -12.85 -12.52 26.24
N ASP A 289 -12.51 -11.68 27.19
CA ASP A 289 -11.18 -11.42 27.69
C ASP A 289 -11.17 -11.60 29.21
N GLY A 290 -10.93 -12.82 29.65
CA GLY A 290 -11.21 -13.21 31.04
C GLY A 290 -12.70 -13.13 31.33
N GLU A 291 -13.08 -12.30 32.30
CA GLU A 291 -14.47 -12.07 32.68
C GLU A 291 -15.12 -10.88 31.95
N GLU A 292 -14.36 -10.18 31.13
CA GLU A 292 -14.83 -8.99 30.42
C GLU A 292 -15.22 -9.33 28.99
N LEU A 293 -16.23 -8.66 28.49
CA LEU A 293 -16.68 -8.73 27.11
C LEU A 293 -16.02 -7.62 26.29
N LEU A 294 -15.30 -7.96 25.25
CA LEU A 294 -14.84 -7.05 24.21
C LEU A 294 -15.83 -7.07 23.05
N VAL A 295 -16.30 -5.89 22.64
CA VAL A 295 -17.21 -5.72 21.50
C VAL A 295 -16.59 -4.76 20.50
N SER A 296 -16.39 -5.22 19.28
CA SER A 296 -15.86 -4.41 18.17
C SER A 296 -16.99 -4.07 17.22
N VAL A 297 -17.41 -2.81 17.19
CA VAL A 297 -18.57 -2.36 16.40
C VAL A 297 -18.30 -1.05 15.70
N LYS A 298 -18.86 -0.90 14.50
CA LYS A 298 -18.80 0.34 13.74
C LYS A 298 -19.70 1.40 14.34
N ARG A 299 -19.47 2.63 13.94
CA ARG A 299 -20.31 3.77 14.24
C ARG A 299 -21.78 3.50 13.91
N GLY A 300 -22.68 3.80 14.85
CA GLY A 300 -24.12 3.64 14.68
C GLY A 300 -24.61 2.21 14.77
N THR A 301 -23.74 1.24 15.01
CA THR A 301 -24.13 -0.15 15.24
C THR A 301 -24.75 -0.29 16.62
N VAL A 302 -25.91 -0.91 16.66
CA VAL A 302 -26.61 -1.29 17.89
C VAL A 302 -26.51 -2.80 18.05
N ILE A 303 -26.12 -3.23 19.24
CA ILE A 303 -26.03 -4.66 19.59
C ILE A 303 -26.85 -4.96 20.85
N THR A 304 -27.20 -6.21 21.00
CA THR A 304 -27.84 -6.76 22.20
C THR A 304 -26.99 -7.89 22.77
N VAL A 305 -26.51 -7.71 23.99
CA VAL A 305 -25.83 -8.74 24.75
C VAL A 305 -26.88 -9.54 25.51
N ILE A 306 -26.89 -10.85 25.30
CA ILE A 306 -27.76 -11.79 26.03
C ILE A 306 -27.00 -12.27 27.25
N LEU A 307 -27.60 -12.11 28.40
CA LEU A 307 -27.01 -12.40 29.69
C LEU A 307 -27.76 -13.54 30.39
N ASP A 308 -27.04 -14.29 31.20
CA ASP A 308 -27.60 -15.28 32.15
C ASP A 308 -27.21 -14.85 33.56
N GLY A 309 -28.18 -14.40 34.35
CA GLY A 309 -27.96 -13.90 35.70
C GLY A 309 -29.15 -13.17 36.30
N GLU A 310 -29.03 -12.83 37.56
CA GLU A 310 -30.05 -12.07 38.31
C GLU A 310 -29.42 -10.89 39.05
N ASN A 311 -30.16 -9.79 39.18
CA ASN A 311 -29.67 -8.54 39.81
C ASN A 311 -28.34 -8.07 39.14
N ILE A 312 -28.38 -8.03 37.84
CA ILE A 312 -27.23 -7.72 36.99
C ILE A 312 -26.81 -6.26 37.18
N SER A 313 -25.53 -6.03 37.35
CA SER A 313 -24.94 -4.71 37.21
C SER A 313 -23.86 -4.75 36.15
N PHE A 314 -23.56 -3.61 35.54
CA PHE A 314 -22.59 -3.53 34.46
C PHE A 314 -21.72 -2.28 34.59
N ASP A 315 -20.56 -2.32 33.95
CA ASP A 315 -19.74 -1.15 33.69
C ASP A 315 -19.31 -1.16 32.23
N VAL A 316 -19.25 0.02 31.65
CA VAL A 316 -18.77 0.26 30.27
C VAL A 316 -17.46 1.03 30.38
N HIS A 317 -16.37 0.38 30.09
CA HIS A 317 -15.06 1.00 30.11
C HIS A 317 -14.80 1.79 28.82
N ASN A 318 -13.74 2.53 28.82
CA ASN A 318 -13.31 3.24 27.61
C ASN A 318 -12.98 2.26 26.48
N GLN A 319 -12.94 2.79 25.26
CA GLN A 319 -12.43 2.09 24.10
C GLN A 319 -11.02 1.57 24.37
N THR A 320 -10.72 0.35 23.91
CA THR A 320 -9.37 -0.22 24.03
C THR A 320 -8.37 0.54 23.17
N GLN A 321 -7.08 0.48 23.52
CA GLN A 321 -6.04 1.19 22.81
C GLN A 321 -5.94 0.77 21.34
N PHE A 322 -6.07 -0.53 21.08
CA PHE A 322 -6.12 -1.11 19.74
C PHE A 322 -7.32 -2.04 19.59
N TRP A 323 -7.68 -2.28 18.33
CA TRP A 323 -8.79 -3.14 17.98
C TRP A 323 -8.69 -4.51 18.63
N ASN A 324 -9.83 -5.04 19.04
CA ASN A 324 -10.00 -6.33 19.71
C ASN A 324 -9.20 -6.49 21.01
N GLY A 325 -8.78 -5.36 21.62
CA GLY A 325 -8.06 -5.36 22.90
C GLY A 325 -6.61 -5.85 22.81
N TYR A 326 -5.99 -5.78 21.64
CA TYR A 326 -4.56 -6.02 21.51
C TYR A 326 -3.74 -4.90 22.16
N ASP A 327 -2.55 -5.25 22.64
CA ASP A 327 -1.58 -4.29 23.17
C ASP A 327 -0.66 -3.72 22.08
N ALA A 328 -0.63 -4.35 20.91
CA ALA A 328 0.14 -3.91 19.76
C ALA A 328 -0.70 -3.90 18.48
N ALA A 329 -0.38 -2.97 17.59
CA ALA A 329 -0.86 -2.96 16.21
C ALA A 329 0.35 -2.95 15.26
N VAL A 330 0.30 -3.76 14.20
CA VAL A 330 1.35 -3.87 13.20
C VAL A 330 0.85 -3.36 11.87
N THR A 331 1.60 -2.45 11.27
CA THR A 331 1.39 -1.91 9.93
C THR A 331 2.61 -2.19 9.06
N ILE A 332 2.41 -2.41 7.77
CA ILE A 332 3.48 -2.61 6.80
C ILE A 332 3.32 -1.59 5.67
N ALA A 333 4.24 -0.63 5.57
CA ALA A 333 4.28 0.33 4.49
C ALA A 333 5.15 -0.21 3.36
N ALA A 334 4.53 -0.48 2.20
CA ALA A 334 5.23 -0.91 1.00
C ALA A 334 5.34 0.25 0.01
N HIS A 335 6.55 0.62 -0.37
CA HIS A 335 6.78 1.80 -1.21
C HIS A 335 7.95 1.62 -2.21
N ASP A 336 8.10 2.60 -3.09
CA ASP A 336 9.16 2.68 -4.11
C ASP A 336 9.23 1.42 -4.99
N THR A 337 8.07 0.94 -5.45
CA THR A 337 8.01 -0.25 -6.26
C THR A 337 7.34 0.03 -7.58
N THR A 338 7.91 -0.48 -8.63
CA THR A 338 7.30 -0.44 -9.98
C THR A 338 6.63 -1.75 -10.34
N ASP A 339 6.81 -2.78 -9.57
CA ASP A 339 6.18 -4.07 -9.81
C ASP A 339 5.86 -4.77 -8.48
N LEU A 340 5.09 -4.08 -7.65
CA LEU A 340 4.57 -4.63 -6.40
C LEU A 340 3.85 -5.95 -6.60
N PHE A 341 3.32 -6.19 -7.79
CA PHE A 341 2.60 -7.41 -8.09
C PHE A 341 3.42 -8.65 -8.22
N LEU A 342 4.56 -8.56 -8.89
CA LEU A 342 5.48 -9.70 -8.90
C LEU A 342 5.98 -10.00 -7.49
N TRP A 343 6.00 -8.98 -6.64
CA TRP A 343 6.43 -9.11 -5.26
C TRP A 343 5.29 -9.49 -4.32
N SER A 344 4.09 -8.96 -4.51
CA SER A 344 2.92 -9.32 -3.70
C SER A 344 2.50 -10.77 -3.91
N LYS A 345 2.74 -11.36 -5.08
CA LYS A 345 2.57 -12.81 -5.28
C LYS A 345 3.40 -13.68 -4.34
N ARG A 346 4.41 -13.13 -3.73
CA ARG A 346 5.19 -13.82 -2.69
C ARG A 346 4.51 -13.78 -1.33
N PHE A 347 3.54 -12.90 -1.18
CA PHE A 347 2.66 -12.80 -0.02
C PHE A 347 1.27 -13.38 -0.29
N ASP A 348 1.07 -14.10 -1.41
CA ASP A 348 -0.23 -14.70 -1.76
C ASP A 348 -0.74 -15.68 -0.70
N ASP A 349 0.17 -16.38 -0.03
CA ASP A 349 -0.17 -17.30 1.06
C ASP A 349 -0.30 -16.58 2.41
N GLU A 350 -0.04 -15.26 2.46
CA GLU A 350 0.06 -14.48 3.68
C GLU A 350 -1.14 -13.56 3.87
N ASN A 351 -2.34 -14.14 3.80
CA ASN A 351 -3.62 -13.45 3.97
C ASN A 351 -3.78 -12.77 5.33
N GLN A 352 -2.90 -13.07 6.29
CA GLN A 352 -2.91 -12.50 7.63
C GLN A 352 -2.20 -11.13 7.68
N LEU A 353 -1.35 -10.80 6.71
CA LEU A 353 -0.65 -9.52 6.67
C LEU A 353 -1.51 -8.44 5.99
N ARG A 354 -1.33 -7.19 6.43
CA ARG A 354 -1.96 -6.00 5.86
C ARG A 354 -0.92 -5.01 5.43
N PHE A 355 -1.15 -4.40 4.28
CA PHE A 355 -0.22 -3.46 3.67
C PHE A 355 -0.86 -2.12 3.40
N THR A 356 -0.10 -1.06 3.65
CA THR A 356 -0.32 0.26 3.09
C THR A 356 0.59 0.40 1.88
N TRP A 357 0.01 0.31 0.68
CA TRP A 357 0.72 0.39 -0.59
C TRP A 357 0.88 1.84 -1.00
N LEU A 358 2.08 2.38 -0.88
CA LEU A 358 2.38 3.76 -1.19
C LEU A 358 2.84 3.90 -2.64
N VAL A 359 1.99 4.46 -3.46
CA VAL A 359 2.12 4.53 -4.92
C VAL A 359 3.11 5.61 -5.34
N SER A 360 3.99 5.26 -6.27
CA SER A 360 4.86 6.20 -6.99
C SER A 360 4.89 5.82 -8.47
N PRO A 361 3.98 6.37 -9.29
CA PRO A 361 3.97 6.08 -10.72
C PRO A 361 5.28 6.50 -11.37
N ARG A 362 5.72 5.76 -12.39
CA ARG A 362 6.88 6.15 -13.18
C ARG A 362 6.46 6.90 -14.43
N THR A 363 7.25 7.88 -14.81
CA THR A 363 7.18 8.43 -16.15
C THR A 363 7.72 7.42 -17.15
N ILE A 364 7.05 7.30 -18.28
CA ILE A 364 7.59 6.57 -19.43
C ILE A 364 8.66 7.46 -20.07
N ASP A 365 9.73 7.76 -19.34
CA ASP A 365 10.84 8.51 -19.88
C ASP A 365 11.58 7.67 -20.92
N GLY A 366 11.51 8.13 -22.16
CA GLY A 366 12.40 7.68 -23.21
C GLY A 366 12.09 6.33 -23.83
N ARG A 367 10.95 5.72 -23.62
CA ARG A 367 10.50 4.61 -24.47
C ARG A 367 10.14 5.17 -25.85
N LEU A 368 11.14 5.24 -26.71
CA LEU A 368 10.87 5.43 -28.13
C LEU A 368 10.20 4.15 -28.65
N PRO A 369 8.87 4.17 -28.94
CA PRO A 369 8.15 2.94 -29.33
C PRO A 369 8.74 2.27 -30.56
N TRP A 370 9.50 3.02 -31.35
CA TRP A 370 10.20 2.54 -32.54
C TRP A 370 11.56 1.92 -32.25
N LEU A 371 12.13 2.08 -31.03
CA LEU A 371 13.46 1.59 -30.67
C LEU A 371 13.61 0.05 -30.82
N PRO A 372 12.66 -0.78 -30.40
CA PRO A 372 12.70 -2.22 -30.64
C PRO A 372 12.71 -2.56 -32.14
N TYR A 373 11.92 -1.84 -32.92
CA TYR A 373 11.86 -2.04 -34.37
C TYR A 373 13.15 -1.58 -35.05
N ALA A 374 13.72 -0.47 -34.61
CA ALA A 374 15.01 0.01 -35.10
C ALA A 374 16.15 -0.98 -34.77
N ALA A 375 16.15 -1.53 -33.56
CA ALA A 375 17.11 -2.56 -33.16
C ALA A 375 16.96 -3.85 -33.99
N LEU A 376 15.73 -4.26 -34.28
CA LEU A 376 15.45 -5.41 -35.13
C LEU A 376 15.91 -5.16 -36.57
N VAL A 377 15.63 -4.00 -37.15
CA VAL A 377 16.10 -3.61 -38.50
C VAL A 377 17.61 -3.56 -38.54
N ALA A 378 18.26 -2.93 -37.56
CA ALA A 378 19.71 -2.89 -37.48
C ALA A 378 20.31 -4.30 -37.39
N GLY A 379 19.70 -5.18 -36.58
CA GLY A 379 20.12 -6.59 -36.48
C GLY A 379 20.03 -7.32 -37.84
N VAL A 380 18.92 -7.19 -38.55
CA VAL A 380 18.74 -7.81 -39.87
C VAL A 380 19.73 -7.27 -40.88
N VAL A 381 19.93 -5.94 -40.93
CA VAL A 381 20.92 -5.31 -41.82
C VAL A 381 22.33 -5.80 -41.52
N THR A 382 22.68 -5.93 -40.26
CA THR A 382 23.99 -6.46 -39.85
C THR A 382 24.16 -7.91 -40.29
N ILE A 383 23.18 -8.76 -40.11
CA ILE A 383 23.23 -10.17 -40.54
C ILE A 383 23.36 -10.26 -42.06
N VAL A 384 22.60 -9.47 -42.83
CA VAL A 384 22.66 -9.45 -44.29
C VAL A 384 24.05 -8.98 -44.76
N ALA A 385 24.56 -7.91 -44.12
CA ALA A 385 25.91 -7.40 -44.42
C ALA A 385 27.00 -8.45 -44.13
N MET A 386 26.92 -9.12 -42.98
CA MET A 386 27.84 -10.21 -42.62
C MET A 386 27.77 -11.38 -43.62
N MET A 387 26.54 -11.81 -43.96
CA MET A 387 26.35 -12.86 -44.99
C MET A 387 26.93 -12.45 -46.34
N GLY A 388 26.78 -11.19 -46.73
CA GLY A 388 27.36 -10.65 -47.96
C GLY A 388 28.88 -10.65 -47.95
N ILE A 389 29.50 -10.25 -46.83
CA ILE A 389 30.96 -10.26 -46.66
C ILE A 389 31.48 -11.70 -46.68
N LEU A 390 30.89 -12.59 -45.90
CA LEU A 390 31.29 -14.00 -45.84
C LEU A 390 31.13 -14.70 -47.21
N GLY A 391 30.01 -14.41 -47.90
CA GLY A 391 29.78 -14.92 -49.26
C GLY A 391 30.82 -14.46 -50.26
N ARG A 392 31.35 -13.24 -50.10
CA ARG A 392 32.43 -12.69 -50.94
C ARG A 392 33.80 -13.31 -50.62
N GLU A 393 33.98 -13.74 -49.38
CA GLU A 393 35.19 -14.46 -48.95
C GLU A 393 35.12 -15.96 -49.21
N GLY A 394 34.02 -16.44 -49.82
CA GLY A 394 33.83 -17.83 -50.13
C GLY A 394 33.43 -18.71 -48.96
N ILE A 395 32.96 -18.09 -47.87
CA ILE A 395 32.59 -18.76 -46.64
C ILE A 395 31.06 -18.63 -46.41
N GLY A 396 30.39 -19.70 -46.07
CA GLY A 396 28.99 -19.70 -45.68
C GLY A 396 27.99 -20.04 -46.82
N PRO A 397 26.66 -20.00 -46.52
CA PRO A 397 25.62 -20.52 -47.41
C PRO A 397 25.45 -19.75 -48.73
N LEU A 398 25.97 -18.53 -48.84
CA LEU A 398 25.91 -17.72 -50.06
C LEU A 398 27.20 -17.80 -50.93
N ALA A 399 28.22 -18.52 -50.48
CA ALA A 399 29.51 -18.68 -51.19
C ALA A 399 29.29 -19.26 -52.60
N GLY A 400 28.44 -20.26 -52.76
CA GLY A 400 28.15 -20.89 -54.05
C GLY A 400 27.35 -20.01 -55.01
N PHE A 401 26.56 -19.06 -54.50
CA PHE A 401 25.74 -18.20 -55.37
C PHE A 401 26.54 -17.03 -55.95
N MET A 402 27.53 -16.53 -55.26
CA MET A 402 28.36 -15.41 -55.71
C MET A 402 29.55 -15.89 -56.58
N HIS A 403 30.00 -17.11 -56.39
CA HIS A 403 31.08 -17.65 -57.20
C HIS A 403 30.62 -17.97 -58.63
N ASN A 404 29.36 -18.32 -58.80
CA ASN A 404 28.79 -18.64 -60.13
C ASN A 404 28.54 -17.41 -61.04
N LYS A 405 28.50 -16.18 -60.48
CA LYS A 405 28.35 -14.95 -61.25
C LYS A 405 29.63 -14.44 -61.88
N ASN A 406 30.80 -14.85 -61.40
CA ASN A 406 32.08 -14.44 -61.96
C ASN A 406 32.55 -15.33 -63.14
N LEU A 407 31.92 -16.48 -63.35
CA LEU A 407 32.22 -17.37 -64.47
C LEU A 407 31.53 -16.99 -65.78
N HIS A 408 30.60 -16.04 -65.80
CA HIS A 408 29.91 -15.59 -67.02
C HIS A 408 30.46 -14.33 -67.64
N TYR A 409 31.57 -13.77 -67.12
CA TYR A 409 32.20 -12.56 -67.66
C TYR A 409 33.57 -12.80 -68.35
N GLU A 410 34.02 -14.06 -68.55
CA GLU A 410 35.25 -14.38 -69.24
C GLU A 410 35.05 -15.05 -70.64
N GLU A 411 33.78 -15.04 -71.14
CA GLU A 411 33.53 -15.48 -72.51
C GLU A 411 32.74 -14.43 -73.30
N GLU A 412 33.36 -13.22 -73.55
CA GLU A 412 33.12 -12.38 -74.72
C GLU A 412 34.33 -11.59 -75.12
#